data_5cc3daa85096a2e4a2bcaeeba7ead67c
#
_entry.id   5cc3daa85096a2e4a2bcaeeba7ead67c
#
_cell.length_a   1.000
_cell.length_b   1.000
_cell.length_c   1.000
_cell.angle_alpha   90.00
_cell.angle_beta   90.00
_cell.angle_gamma   90.00
#
_symmetry.space_group_name_H-M   'P 1'
#
loop_
_entity.id
_entity.type
_entity.pdbx_description
1 polymer ?
#
loop_
_entity_poly.entity_id
_entity_poly.type
_entity_poly.pdbx_seq_one_letter_code
_entity_poly.pdbx_strand_id
1 'polypeptide(L)'
;MAWIRTDIRPNIIPSGYSPANLQAAYNLASASSADGGNQTVVIVDAYDDPMAEADLGVYRSTFGLSACTTANGCFLKVNEFGNPSPLPGTDVTGNWEAEESLDLDMVSAVCPNCEIVLMETVDPGFNNLYGAEDTAATTCGASVISNSWGGGEYPSEASDEVNFNHPGVMIAFAAGDFGYDPSNSGYPSGSRYVTSVGGTTLNHVGPNWTQSAWTGTGSICSAYIAQPAWQTALGSAYTSICGTRIGNDVSAVADPNTGVAVYDTFGGSQGCGTWCVFGGTSASTPIIGAVYALAGNGASLTYGSYPYTHVGGNLTDVTTGSNGACPGNTYVCNAAIGFDGPTGLGTPFGIGAF
;
A
#
# COMPACT_ATOMS: atom_id res chain seq x y z
N MET A 1 -8.84 -0.05 7.58
CA MET A 1 -8.96 -1.32 8.33
C MET A 1 -8.87 -2.45 7.34
N ALA A 2 -7.90 -3.33 7.50
CA ALA A 2 -7.76 -4.53 6.68
C ALA A 2 -9.02 -5.41 6.77
N TRP A 3 -9.44 -5.96 5.63
CA TRP A 3 -10.48 -6.97 5.59
C TRP A 3 -9.84 -8.34 5.68
N ILE A 4 -10.13 -9.07 6.77
CA ILE A 4 -9.61 -10.42 7.00
C ILE A 4 -10.67 -11.43 6.61
N ARG A 5 -10.34 -12.30 5.66
CA ARG A 5 -11.09 -13.53 5.46
C ARG A 5 -10.36 -14.65 6.21
N THR A 6 -10.88 -14.99 7.39
CA THR A 6 -10.40 -16.14 8.15
C THR A 6 -10.80 -17.45 7.45
N ASP A 7 -9.92 -18.00 6.65
CA ASP A 7 -9.95 -19.43 6.32
C ASP A 7 -9.05 -20.13 7.35
N ILE A 8 -9.61 -20.37 8.55
CA ILE A 8 -8.93 -21.12 9.61
C ILE A 8 -8.83 -22.57 9.15
N ARG A 9 -7.79 -22.88 8.41
CA ARG A 9 -7.31 -24.24 8.25
C ARG A 9 -5.93 -24.31 8.86
N PRO A 10 -5.73 -25.11 9.91
CA PRO A 10 -4.39 -25.45 10.37
C PRO A 10 -3.77 -26.27 9.24
N ASN A 11 -3.06 -25.65 8.33
CA ASN A 11 -2.39 -26.28 7.22
C ASN A 11 -0.99 -25.70 7.05
N ILE A 12 -0.07 -26.61 6.82
CA ILE A 12 1.37 -26.42 6.57
C ILE A 12 1.62 -25.59 5.28
N ILE A 13 0.60 -25.33 4.48
CA ILE A 13 0.69 -24.52 3.25
C ILE A 13 -0.22 -23.31 3.43
N PRO A 14 0.33 -22.08 3.38
CA PRO A 14 -0.46 -20.87 3.44
C PRO A 14 -1.46 -20.79 2.28
N SER A 15 -2.66 -20.31 2.56
CA SER A 15 -3.66 -19.93 1.56
C SER A 15 -3.45 -18.47 1.16
N GLY A 16 -3.86 -18.10 -0.04
CA GLY A 16 -3.63 -16.75 -0.60
C GLY A 16 -2.41 -16.70 -1.52
N TYR A 17 -2.21 -15.56 -2.16
CA TYR A 17 -1.09 -15.38 -3.08
C TYR A 17 0.24 -15.31 -2.32
N SER A 18 1.19 -16.12 -2.78
CA SER A 18 2.56 -16.15 -2.29
C SER A 18 3.43 -15.08 -2.96
N PRO A 19 4.66 -14.81 -2.45
CA PRO A 19 5.65 -13.96 -3.13
C PRO A 19 5.83 -14.32 -4.60
N ALA A 20 5.98 -15.60 -4.93
CA ALA A 20 6.13 -16.04 -6.32
C ALA A 20 4.90 -15.74 -7.19
N ASN A 21 3.69 -15.80 -6.63
CA ASN A 21 2.47 -15.42 -7.34
C ASN A 21 2.44 -13.93 -7.64
N LEU A 22 2.72 -13.07 -6.65
CA LEU A 22 2.73 -11.62 -6.82
C LEU A 22 3.81 -11.18 -7.82
N GLN A 23 5.02 -11.71 -7.69
CA GLN A 23 6.11 -11.43 -8.60
C GLN A 23 5.80 -11.87 -10.04
N ALA A 24 5.09 -12.99 -10.22
CA ALA A 24 4.65 -13.47 -11.53
C ALA A 24 3.51 -12.59 -12.10
N ALA A 25 2.52 -12.23 -11.27
CA ALA A 25 1.37 -11.43 -11.68
C ALA A 25 1.79 -10.05 -12.19
N TYR A 26 2.77 -9.44 -11.54
CA TYR A 26 3.25 -8.08 -11.82
C TYR A 26 4.56 -8.04 -12.62
N ASN A 27 5.03 -9.18 -13.14
CA ASN A 27 6.29 -9.28 -13.91
C ASN A 27 7.51 -8.73 -13.14
N LEU A 28 7.62 -9.04 -11.85
CA LEU A 28 8.64 -8.52 -10.94
C LEU A 28 9.75 -9.52 -10.59
N ALA A 29 9.64 -10.79 -10.99
CA ALA A 29 10.56 -11.85 -10.53
C ALA A 29 12.05 -11.53 -10.74
N SER A 30 12.41 -10.89 -11.85
CA SER A 30 13.78 -10.48 -12.12
C SER A 30 14.22 -9.34 -11.19
N ALA A 31 13.42 -8.30 -11.05
CA ALA A 31 13.71 -7.17 -10.17
C ALA A 31 13.78 -7.60 -8.71
N SER A 32 12.79 -8.38 -8.23
CA SER A 32 12.76 -8.91 -6.85
C SER A 32 14.00 -9.73 -6.48
N SER A 33 14.61 -10.40 -7.46
CA SER A 33 15.83 -11.20 -7.21
C SER A 33 17.12 -10.38 -7.25
N ALA A 34 17.14 -9.26 -7.98
CA ALA A 34 18.36 -8.52 -8.30
C ALA A 34 18.45 -7.15 -7.61
N ASP A 35 17.31 -6.49 -7.42
CA ASP A 35 17.22 -5.09 -7.02
C ASP A 35 16.77 -4.94 -5.55
N GLY A 36 16.59 -3.71 -5.08
CA GLY A 36 16.13 -3.38 -3.74
C GLY A 36 17.22 -3.28 -2.67
N GLY A 37 18.42 -3.76 -2.93
CA GLY A 37 19.54 -3.58 -2.00
C GLY A 37 19.86 -2.10 -1.77
N ASN A 38 20.04 -1.71 -0.50
CA ASN A 38 20.20 -0.34 -0.03
C ASN A 38 18.94 0.56 -0.22
N GLN A 39 17.77 -0.03 -0.37
CA GLN A 39 16.50 0.68 -0.30
C GLN A 39 15.84 0.37 1.05
N THR A 40 15.43 1.40 1.75
CA THR A 40 14.71 1.29 3.02
C THR A 40 13.25 1.60 2.80
N VAL A 41 12.38 0.63 3.09
CA VAL A 41 10.93 0.82 3.16
C VAL A 41 10.55 1.01 4.61
N VAL A 42 10.02 2.18 4.95
CA VAL A 42 9.46 2.46 6.28
C VAL A 42 7.95 2.20 6.20
N ILE A 43 7.45 1.38 7.09
CA ILE A 43 6.02 1.13 7.32
C ILE A 43 5.64 1.98 8.53
N VAL A 44 4.61 2.81 8.41
CA VAL A 44 4.13 3.63 9.52
C VAL A 44 2.76 3.11 9.95
N ASP A 45 2.70 2.59 11.18
CA ASP A 45 1.51 2.04 11.79
C ASP A 45 1.35 2.50 13.25
N ALA A 46 0.38 1.97 13.97
CA ALA A 46 0.10 2.38 15.33
C ALA A 46 0.11 1.16 16.27
N TYR A 47 0.55 1.40 17.50
CA TYR A 47 0.76 0.41 18.57
C TYR A 47 1.99 -0.47 18.33
N ASP A 48 2.22 -1.44 19.20
CA ASP A 48 3.37 -2.36 19.15
C ASP A 48 2.91 -3.77 18.78
N ASP A 49 3.45 -4.32 17.70
CA ASP A 49 3.38 -5.76 17.47
C ASP A 49 4.62 -6.46 18.06
N PRO A 50 4.52 -7.07 19.24
CA PRO A 50 5.65 -7.75 19.87
C PRO A 50 6.10 -9.00 19.11
N MET A 51 5.31 -9.49 18.14
CA MET A 51 5.62 -10.67 17.34
C MET A 51 6.16 -10.33 15.94
N ALA A 52 6.16 -9.07 15.52
CA ALA A 52 6.49 -8.62 14.15
C ALA A 52 7.74 -9.28 13.55
N GLU A 53 8.89 -9.26 14.23
CA GLU A 53 10.14 -9.88 13.72
C GLU A 53 10.06 -11.41 13.67
N ALA A 54 9.39 -12.02 14.67
CA ALA A 54 9.26 -13.48 14.73
C ALA A 54 8.34 -14.02 13.61
N ASP A 55 7.22 -13.35 13.40
CA ASP A 55 6.22 -13.71 12.39
C ASP A 55 6.74 -13.45 10.98
N LEU A 56 7.39 -12.32 10.74
CA LEU A 56 8.14 -12.05 9.51
C LEU A 56 9.18 -13.14 9.22
N GLY A 57 9.87 -13.63 10.25
CA GLY A 57 10.84 -14.73 10.13
C GLY A 57 10.18 -16.03 9.65
N VAL A 58 8.99 -16.37 10.15
CA VAL A 58 8.21 -17.52 9.71
C VAL A 58 7.75 -17.36 8.26
N TYR A 59 7.18 -16.20 7.91
CA TYR A 59 6.76 -15.88 6.55
C TYR A 59 7.93 -16.06 5.57
N ARG A 60 9.03 -15.37 5.81
CA ARG A 60 10.19 -15.38 4.91
C ARG A 60 10.80 -16.76 4.77
N SER A 61 10.94 -17.52 5.87
CA SER A 61 11.47 -18.89 5.81
C SER A 61 10.54 -19.85 5.06
N THR A 62 9.22 -19.70 5.21
CA THR A 62 8.23 -20.55 4.53
C THR A 62 8.30 -20.38 3.01
N PHE A 63 8.51 -19.16 2.54
CA PHE A 63 8.61 -18.88 1.10
C PHE A 63 10.04 -18.90 0.54
N GLY A 64 11.03 -19.28 1.35
CA GLY A 64 12.42 -19.38 0.93
C GLY A 64 13.11 -18.04 0.68
N LEU A 65 12.61 -16.98 1.29
CA LEU A 65 13.24 -15.66 1.28
C LEU A 65 14.39 -15.59 2.30
N SER A 66 15.37 -14.74 2.06
CA SER A 66 16.47 -14.52 3.00
C SER A 66 15.96 -13.97 4.34
N ALA A 67 16.60 -14.34 5.45
CA ALA A 67 16.22 -13.79 6.75
C ALA A 67 16.36 -12.25 6.77
N CYS A 68 15.38 -11.57 7.36
CA CYS A 68 15.38 -10.14 7.59
C CYS A 68 15.14 -9.91 9.09
N THR A 69 16.18 -9.54 9.80
CA THR A 69 16.17 -9.48 11.27
C THR A 69 16.90 -8.24 11.76
N THR A 70 16.62 -7.84 12.98
CA THR A 70 17.38 -6.81 13.69
C THR A 70 18.87 -7.18 13.79
N ALA A 71 19.17 -8.47 13.96
CA ALA A 71 20.55 -8.95 14.10
C ALA A 71 21.39 -8.80 12.82
N ASN A 72 20.78 -8.87 11.64
CA ASN A 72 21.48 -8.69 10.36
C ASN A 72 21.30 -7.30 9.74
N GLY A 73 20.58 -6.41 10.41
CA GLY A 73 20.36 -5.02 9.99
C GLY A 73 19.30 -4.86 8.90
N CYS A 74 18.63 -5.91 8.48
CA CYS A 74 17.56 -5.85 7.47
C CYS A 74 16.23 -5.35 8.04
N PHE A 75 15.93 -5.65 9.30
CA PHE A 75 14.72 -5.23 10.01
C PHE A 75 15.05 -4.31 11.18
N LEU A 76 14.27 -3.28 11.37
CA LEU A 76 14.34 -2.40 12.54
C LEU A 76 12.95 -2.01 12.97
N LYS A 77 12.64 -2.08 14.28
CA LYS A 77 11.41 -1.58 14.87
C LYS A 77 11.70 -0.35 15.73
N VAL A 78 10.93 0.72 15.53
CA VAL A 78 11.12 2.01 16.19
C VAL A 78 9.78 2.65 16.56
N ASN A 79 9.80 3.51 17.56
CA ASN A 79 8.67 4.37 17.89
C ASN A 79 8.57 5.57 16.91
N GLU A 80 7.51 6.36 17.03
CA GLU A 80 7.22 7.54 16.20
C GLU A 80 8.32 8.62 16.17
N PHE A 81 9.31 8.52 17.05
CA PHE A 81 10.48 9.41 17.11
C PHE A 81 11.75 8.78 16.51
N GLY A 82 11.63 7.60 15.89
CA GLY A 82 12.76 6.87 15.32
C GLY A 82 13.65 6.15 16.34
N ASN A 83 13.20 5.99 17.59
CA ASN A 83 13.97 5.32 18.63
C ASN A 83 13.53 3.87 18.82
N PRO A 84 14.46 2.91 19.00
CA PRO A 84 14.10 1.51 19.22
C PRO A 84 13.51 1.24 20.62
N SER A 85 13.46 2.23 21.49
CA SER A 85 12.87 2.12 22.83
C SER A 85 12.64 3.51 23.45
N PRO A 86 11.58 3.71 24.27
CA PRO A 86 10.50 2.74 24.49
C PRO A 86 9.60 2.60 23.26
N LEU A 87 9.10 1.40 23.00
CA LEU A 87 8.04 1.17 22.03
C LEU A 87 6.67 1.48 22.66
N PRO A 88 5.60 1.69 21.84
CA PRO A 88 4.25 1.91 22.36
C PRO A 88 3.67 0.67 23.07
N GLY A 89 2.45 0.77 23.58
CA GLY A 89 1.70 -0.41 24.03
C GLY A 89 1.02 -1.09 22.86
N THR A 90 0.62 -2.35 23.06
CA THR A 90 -0.14 -3.13 22.05
C THR A 90 -1.56 -2.62 21.87
N ASP A 91 -2.17 -2.83 20.71
CA ASP A 91 -3.59 -2.63 20.50
C ASP A 91 -4.39 -3.73 21.22
N VAL A 92 -5.27 -3.35 22.14
CA VAL A 92 -6.12 -4.29 22.87
C VAL A 92 -7.10 -5.05 21.96
N THR A 93 -7.32 -4.59 20.72
CA THR A 93 -8.16 -5.27 19.73
C THR A 93 -7.35 -6.21 18.84
N GLY A 94 -6.03 -6.03 18.73
CA GLY A 94 -5.11 -6.78 17.89
C GLY A 94 -5.25 -6.50 16.39
N ASN A 95 -5.96 -5.44 16.00
CA ASN A 95 -6.20 -5.15 14.60
C ASN A 95 -4.95 -4.52 13.95
N TRP A 96 -4.22 -3.68 14.69
CA TRP A 96 -3.03 -3.01 14.20
C TRP A 96 -1.86 -3.99 14.04
N GLU A 97 -1.67 -4.92 14.95
CA GLU A 97 -0.64 -5.95 14.82
C GLU A 97 -0.86 -6.85 13.59
N ALA A 98 -2.14 -7.12 13.28
CA ALA A 98 -2.48 -7.84 12.05
C ALA A 98 -2.20 -7.01 10.79
N GLU A 99 -2.41 -5.68 10.84
CA GLU A 99 -2.05 -4.75 9.76
C GLU A 99 -0.52 -4.72 9.55
N GLU A 100 0.24 -4.58 10.63
CA GLU A 100 1.72 -4.59 10.61
C GLU A 100 2.28 -5.87 9.99
N SER A 101 1.73 -7.03 10.37
CA SER A 101 2.10 -8.32 9.78
C SER A 101 1.81 -8.37 8.29
N LEU A 102 0.66 -7.83 7.83
CA LEU A 102 0.32 -7.72 6.41
C LEU A 102 1.35 -6.87 5.66
N ASP A 103 1.64 -5.69 6.18
CA ASP A 103 2.52 -4.73 5.52
C ASP A 103 3.95 -5.26 5.40
N LEU A 104 4.48 -5.83 6.49
CA LEU A 104 5.80 -6.48 6.53
C LEU A 104 5.92 -7.62 5.52
N ASP A 105 4.91 -8.48 5.46
CA ASP A 105 4.89 -9.63 4.57
C ASP A 105 4.81 -9.20 3.10
N MET A 106 4.03 -8.17 2.77
CA MET A 106 3.88 -7.68 1.39
C MET A 106 5.13 -6.95 0.89
N VAL A 107 5.78 -6.15 1.72
CA VAL A 107 7.11 -5.58 1.38
C VAL A 107 8.10 -6.72 1.12
N SER A 108 8.16 -7.72 2.01
CA SER A 108 9.06 -8.88 1.84
C SER A 108 8.74 -9.71 0.60
N ALA A 109 7.47 -9.85 0.25
CA ALA A 109 7.04 -10.63 -0.93
C ALA A 109 7.55 -10.03 -2.24
N VAL A 110 7.57 -8.71 -2.33
CA VAL A 110 7.91 -7.98 -3.56
C VAL A 110 9.38 -7.56 -3.57
N CYS A 111 9.87 -6.99 -2.47
CA CYS A 111 11.27 -6.54 -2.33
C CYS A 111 12.01 -7.32 -1.23
N PRO A 112 12.38 -8.59 -1.45
CA PRO A 112 13.02 -9.41 -0.42
C PRO A 112 14.42 -8.92 -0.01
N ASN A 113 15.03 -8.04 -0.79
CA ASN A 113 16.36 -7.47 -0.53
C ASN A 113 16.29 -6.06 0.11
N CYS A 114 15.10 -5.48 0.25
CA CYS A 114 14.93 -4.19 0.92
C CYS A 114 15.19 -4.31 2.42
N GLU A 115 15.70 -3.23 3.01
CA GLU A 115 15.66 -3.01 4.45
C GLU A 115 14.24 -2.55 4.84
N ILE A 116 13.75 -3.01 5.98
CA ILE A 116 12.40 -2.70 6.47
C ILE A 116 12.50 -2.05 7.84
N VAL A 117 11.88 -0.89 7.98
CA VAL A 117 11.69 -0.23 9.28
C VAL A 117 10.19 -0.22 9.59
N LEU A 118 9.80 -0.86 10.69
CA LEU A 118 8.46 -0.73 11.25
C LEU A 118 8.48 0.41 12.25
N MET A 119 7.71 1.47 11.97
CA MET A 119 7.56 2.64 12.83
C MET A 119 6.18 2.65 13.46
N GLU A 120 6.15 2.52 14.78
CA GLU A 120 4.95 2.35 15.58
C GLU A 120 4.62 3.62 16.35
N THR A 121 3.43 4.20 16.10
CA THR A 121 2.95 5.35 16.86
C THR A 121 2.21 4.93 18.12
N VAL A 122 2.14 5.82 19.12
CA VAL A 122 1.50 5.53 20.41
C VAL A 122 0.00 5.22 20.29
N ASP A 123 -0.65 5.77 19.29
CA ASP A 123 -2.06 5.52 18.93
C ASP A 123 -2.33 5.95 17.48
N PRO A 124 -3.47 5.58 16.87
CA PRO A 124 -3.80 5.90 15.48
C PRO A 124 -4.33 7.34 15.29
N GLY A 125 -4.01 8.26 16.18
CA GLY A 125 -4.33 9.67 16.03
C GLY A 125 -3.54 10.31 14.91
N PHE A 126 -4.19 11.03 14.01
CA PHE A 126 -3.52 11.64 12.85
C PHE A 126 -2.31 12.50 13.21
N ASN A 127 -2.32 13.19 14.36
CA ASN A 127 -1.15 13.97 14.77
C ASN A 127 0.09 13.11 15.03
N ASN A 128 -0.09 11.91 15.59
CA ASN A 128 1.01 10.98 15.85
C ASN A 128 1.48 10.35 14.54
N LEU A 129 0.55 9.87 13.70
CA LEU A 129 0.85 9.30 12.39
C LEU A 129 1.53 10.32 11.47
N TYR A 130 1.08 11.59 11.42
CA TYR A 130 1.72 12.64 10.61
C TYR A 130 3.12 13.00 11.14
N GLY A 131 3.31 13.01 12.47
CA GLY A 131 4.63 13.20 13.05
C GLY A 131 5.59 12.06 12.73
N ALA A 132 5.07 10.83 12.63
CA ALA A 132 5.83 9.66 12.22
C ALA A 132 6.26 9.74 10.73
N GLU A 133 5.42 10.29 9.83
CA GLU A 133 5.81 10.55 8.43
C GLU A 133 7.05 11.45 8.34
N ASP A 134 7.04 12.58 9.07
CA ASP A 134 8.20 13.48 9.13
C ASP A 134 9.45 12.77 9.67
N THR A 135 9.28 11.92 10.69
CA THR A 135 10.40 11.14 11.27
C THR A 135 10.91 10.07 10.30
N ALA A 136 10.01 9.35 9.64
CA ALA A 136 10.34 8.32 8.66
C ALA A 136 11.16 8.92 7.50
N ALA A 137 10.70 10.05 6.97
CA ALA A 137 11.36 10.73 5.85
C ALA A 137 12.71 11.33 6.22
N THR A 138 12.89 11.86 7.44
CA THR A 138 14.06 12.66 7.81
C THR A 138 15.09 11.92 8.66
N THR A 139 14.67 10.90 9.39
CA THR A 139 15.51 10.24 10.41
C THR A 139 15.80 8.78 10.08
N CYS A 140 14.85 8.04 9.49
CA CYS A 140 15.00 6.61 9.22
C CYS A 140 15.61 6.30 7.84
N GLY A 141 15.95 7.30 7.05
CA GLY A 141 16.57 7.11 5.73
C GLY A 141 15.63 6.48 4.71
N ALA A 142 14.33 6.71 4.83
CA ALA A 142 13.33 6.14 3.95
C ALA A 142 13.60 6.47 2.48
N SER A 143 13.64 5.45 1.63
CA SER A 143 13.46 5.59 0.19
C SER A 143 11.97 5.60 -0.15
N VAL A 144 11.20 4.83 0.62
CA VAL A 144 9.75 4.66 0.48
C VAL A 144 9.13 4.64 1.87
N ILE A 145 7.96 5.28 2.01
CA ILE A 145 7.09 5.16 3.18
C ILE A 145 5.77 4.53 2.73
N SER A 146 5.32 3.48 3.42
CA SER A 146 4.08 2.76 3.14
C SER A 146 3.08 2.97 4.28
N ASN A 147 1.86 3.35 3.93
CA ASN A 147 0.82 3.74 4.86
C ASN A 147 -0.50 3.03 4.55
N SER A 148 -0.90 2.12 5.42
CA SER A 148 -2.12 1.34 5.30
C SER A 148 -3.25 1.87 6.17
N TRP A 149 -3.33 3.19 6.30
CA TRP A 149 -4.33 3.90 7.11
C TRP A 149 -4.86 5.16 6.42
N GLY A 150 -5.98 5.66 6.90
CA GLY A 150 -6.59 6.88 6.39
C GLY A 150 -7.99 7.11 6.96
N GLY A 151 -8.69 8.09 6.43
CA GLY A 151 -10.04 8.43 6.85
C GLY A 151 -10.76 9.32 5.83
N GLY A 152 -11.95 9.80 6.20
CA GLY A 152 -12.67 10.79 5.41
C GLY A 152 -11.94 12.12 5.37
N GLU A 153 -12.16 12.87 4.28
CA GLU A 153 -11.61 14.21 4.12
C GLU A 153 -12.18 15.20 5.16
N TYR A 154 -11.43 16.25 5.44
CA TYR A 154 -11.84 17.31 6.38
C TYR A 154 -11.33 18.69 5.94
N PRO A 155 -12.02 19.80 6.31
CA PRO A 155 -11.74 21.13 5.75
C PRO A 155 -10.34 21.69 5.97
N SER A 156 -9.63 21.24 7.02
CA SER A 156 -8.28 21.72 7.33
C SER A 156 -7.16 20.84 6.76
N GLU A 157 -7.46 19.74 6.07
CA GLU A 157 -6.46 18.77 5.57
C GLU A 157 -5.41 19.42 4.66
N ALA A 158 -5.78 20.49 3.93
CA ALA A 158 -4.82 21.23 3.12
C ALA A 158 -3.68 21.86 3.94
N SER A 159 -3.85 22.03 5.25
CA SER A 159 -2.79 22.50 6.15
C SER A 159 -1.85 21.36 6.55
N ASP A 160 -2.33 20.12 6.49
CA ASP A 160 -1.59 18.94 6.90
C ASP A 160 -0.73 18.34 5.75
N GLU A 161 -0.94 18.86 4.53
CA GLU A 161 -0.12 18.51 3.35
C GLU A 161 1.40 18.67 3.57
N VAL A 162 1.80 19.52 4.51
CA VAL A 162 3.21 19.75 4.85
C VAL A 162 3.90 18.48 5.35
N ASN A 163 3.17 17.59 6.04
CA ASN A 163 3.70 16.35 6.61
C ASN A 163 4.04 15.30 5.54
N PHE A 164 3.57 15.48 4.31
CA PHE A 164 3.83 14.55 3.19
C PHE A 164 4.78 15.16 2.14
N ASN A 165 5.21 16.40 2.33
CA ASN A 165 6.07 17.10 1.38
C ASN A 165 7.55 16.80 1.60
N HIS A 166 7.98 15.59 1.28
CA HIS A 166 9.36 15.11 1.42
C HIS A 166 9.97 14.77 0.05
N PRO A 167 10.53 15.76 -0.68
CA PRO A 167 11.16 15.51 -1.98
C PRO A 167 12.26 14.45 -1.89
N GLY A 168 12.19 13.46 -2.77
CA GLY A 168 13.15 12.37 -2.80
C GLY A 168 12.73 11.14 -2.00
N VAL A 169 11.60 11.21 -1.30
CA VAL A 169 10.97 10.06 -0.62
C VAL A 169 9.63 9.77 -1.29
N MET A 170 9.42 8.52 -1.69
CA MET A 170 8.12 8.08 -2.19
C MET A 170 7.21 7.75 -1.00
N ILE A 171 6.01 8.31 -0.99
CA ILE A 171 5.02 8.03 0.06
C ILE A 171 3.79 7.42 -0.58
N ALA A 172 3.43 6.20 -0.18
CA ALA A 172 2.24 5.48 -0.63
C ALA A 172 1.16 5.49 0.44
N PHE A 173 -0.08 5.69 0.03
CA PHE A 173 -1.24 5.62 0.91
C PHE A 173 -2.35 4.74 0.34
N ALA A 174 -2.92 3.89 1.19
CA ALA A 174 -4.09 3.09 0.90
C ALA A 174 -5.32 3.99 0.64
N ALA A 175 -6.06 3.68 -0.43
CA ALA A 175 -7.23 4.47 -0.82
C ALA A 175 -8.46 4.22 0.07
N GLY A 176 -8.44 3.18 0.89
CA GLY A 176 -9.56 2.75 1.74
C GLY A 176 -10.36 1.60 1.13
N ASP A 177 -11.22 1.00 1.96
CA ASP A 177 -11.86 -0.31 1.71
C ASP A 177 -13.40 -0.25 1.71
N PHE A 178 -13.96 0.96 1.56
CA PHE A 178 -15.40 1.19 1.66
C PHE A 178 -16.08 1.42 0.30
N GLY A 179 -15.37 1.13 -0.80
CA GLY A 179 -15.83 1.47 -2.14
C GLY A 179 -15.82 2.98 -2.36
N TYR A 180 -16.66 3.47 -3.30
CA TYR A 180 -16.85 4.90 -3.49
C TYR A 180 -17.62 5.51 -2.31
N ASP A 181 -16.91 5.84 -1.28
CA ASP A 181 -17.44 6.50 -0.08
C ASP A 181 -16.51 7.62 0.39
N PRO A 182 -16.68 8.86 -0.12
CA PRO A 182 -15.83 9.99 0.26
C PRO A 182 -15.99 10.43 1.73
N SER A 183 -16.97 9.89 2.47
CA SER A 183 -17.12 10.15 3.91
C SER A 183 -16.20 9.31 4.79
N ASN A 184 -15.73 8.16 4.28
CA ASN A 184 -14.89 7.21 5.00
C ASN A 184 -13.51 7.00 4.36
N SER A 185 -13.30 7.52 3.16
CA SER A 185 -12.05 7.43 2.41
C SER A 185 -11.69 8.79 1.84
N GLY A 186 -10.40 9.05 1.63
CA GLY A 186 -10.00 10.24 0.88
C GLY A 186 -8.74 10.93 1.36
N TYR A 187 -8.39 10.86 2.64
CA TYR A 187 -7.19 11.50 3.15
C TYR A 187 -6.45 10.60 4.16
N PRO A 188 -5.11 10.53 4.11
CA PRO A 188 -4.15 11.27 3.26
C PRO A 188 -3.97 10.79 1.82
N SER A 189 -4.65 9.71 1.36
CA SER A 189 -4.49 9.21 -0.01
C SER A 189 -4.81 10.26 -1.09
N GLY A 190 -5.66 11.24 -0.77
CA GLY A 190 -5.98 12.39 -1.62
C GLY A 190 -4.94 13.50 -1.62
N SER A 191 -3.85 13.42 -0.88
CA SER A 191 -2.77 14.39 -0.88
C SER A 191 -2.10 14.48 -2.27
N ARG A 192 -1.67 15.70 -2.62
CA ARG A 192 -0.87 15.91 -3.84
C ARG A 192 0.59 15.48 -3.71
N TYR A 193 1.01 15.08 -2.52
CA TYR A 193 2.39 14.73 -2.21
C TYR A 193 2.60 13.20 -2.07
N VAL A 194 1.55 12.42 -2.27
CA VAL A 194 1.60 10.97 -2.13
C VAL A 194 1.18 10.24 -3.41
N THR A 195 1.49 8.97 -3.48
CA THR A 195 0.91 8.03 -4.44
C THR A 195 -0.29 7.36 -3.78
N SER A 196 -1.47 7.59 -4.31
CA SER A 196 -2.71 6.93 -3.89
C SER A 196 -2.81 5.55 -4.51
N VAL A 197 -3.03 4.52 -3.68
CA VAL A 197 -3.01 3.12 -4.10
C VAL A 197 -4.39 2.49 -3.97
N GLY A 198 -4.98 2.16 -5.10
CA GLY A 198 -6.25 1.45 -5.19
C GLY A 198 -6.10 -0.07 -5.17
N GLY A 199 -7.24 -0.76 -5.28
CA GLY A 199 -7.33 -2.20 -5.13
C GLY A 199 -7.97 -2.94 -6.30
N THR A 200 -7.41 -4.10 -6.63
CA THR A 200 -7.94 -5.00 -7.67
C THR A 200 -8.35 -6.36 -7.11
N THR A 201 -9.29 -7.02 -7.79
CA THR A 201 -9.51 -8.46 -7.72
C THR A 201 -8.55 -9.10 -8.71
N LEU A 202 -7.56 -9.84 -8.22
CA LEU A 202 -6.56 -10.54 -9.02
C LEU A 202 -6.94 -12.01 -9.20
N ASN A 203 -7.05 -12.48 -10.42
CA ASN A 203 -7.38 -13.89 -10.71
C ASN A 203 -6.26 -14.57 -11.50
N HIS A 204 -5.95 -15.81 -11.12
CA HIS A 204 -5.03 -16.68 -11.84
C HIS A 204 -5.84 -17.74 -12.61
N VAL A 205 -5.88 -17.60 -13.94
CA VAL A 205 -6.69 -18.49 -14.81
C VAL A 205 -5.76 -19.20 -15.81
N GLY A 206 -5.46 -20.45 -15.54
CA GLY A 206 -4.46 -21.19 -16.33
C GLY A 206 -3.08 -20.53 -16.21
N PRO A 207 -2.41 -20.18 -17.30
CA PRO A 207 -1.13 -19.46 -17.25
C PRO A 207 -1.27 -17.94 -17.14
N ASN A 208 -2.49 -17.39 -17.13
CA ASN A 208 -2.74 -15.98 -17.25
C ASN A 208 -3.22 -15.35 -15.94
N TRP A 209 -2.80 -14.12 -15.71
CA TRP A 209 -3.32 -13.24 -14.68
C TRP A 209 -4.32 -12.26 -15.27
N THR A 210 -5.46 -12.10 -14.61
CA THR A 210 -6.48 -11.12 -15.01
C THR A 210 -6.88 -10.27 -13.81
N GLN A 211 -7.28 -9.04 -14.04
CA GLN A 211 -7.63 -8.11 -12.98
C GLN A 211 -8.92 -7.35 -13.32
N SER A 212 -9.64 -6.99 -12.28
CA SER A 212 -10.76 -6.05 -12.32
C SER A 212 -10.70 -5.16 -11.09
N ALA A 213 -11.30 -3.97 -11.13
CA ALA A 213 -11.42 -3.15 -9.92
C ALA A 213 -12.14 -3.94 -8.82
N TRP A 214 -11.56 -3.93 -7.62
CA TRP A 214 -12.20 -4.49 -6.44
C TRP A 214 -13.35 -3.59 -5.98
N THR A 215 -14.47 -4.17 -5.60
CA THR A 215 -15.64 -3.40 -5.16
C THR A 215 -15.44 -2.61 -3.88
N GLY A 216 -14.47 -3.03 -3.05
CA GLY A 216 -14.12 -2.36 -1.80
C GLY A 216 -13.14 -1.20 -1.97
N THR A 217 -12.40 -1.12 -3.08
CA THR A 217 -11.37 -0.07 -3.24
C THR A 217 -11.96 1.33 -3.13
N GLY A 218 -11.30 2.22 -2.38
CA GLY A 218 -11.66 3.63 -2.34
C GLY A 218 -11.45 4.32 -3.69
N SER A 219 -12.19 5.39 -3.94
CA SER A 219 -11.90 6.38 -4.98
C SER A 219 -12.62 7.69 -4.63
N ILE A 220 -12.03 8.81 -5.01
CA ILE A 220 -12.56 10.15 -4.70
C ILE A 220 -12.35 11.15 -5.84
N CYS A 221 -13.17 12.21 -5.83
CA CYS A 221 -12.77 13.55 -6.22
C CYS A 221 -12.61 14.34 -4.93
N SER A 222 -11.40 14.72 -4.55
CA SER A 222 -11.17 15.43 -3.29
C SER A 222 -12.01 16.71 -3.18
N ALA A 223 -12.55 16.96 -2.02
CA ALA A 223 -13.30 18.17 -1.76
C ALA A 223 -12.39 19.39 -1.49
N TYR A 224 -11.14 19.15 -1.10
CA TYR A 224 -10.26 20.20 -0.56
C TYR A 224 -8.91 20.32 -1.27
N ILE A 225 -8.42 19.25 -1.90
CA ILE A 225 -7.09 19.23 -2.52
C ILE A 225 -7.19 19.53 -4.02
N ALA A 226 -6.48 20.57 -4.46
CA ALA A 226 -6.42 20.93 -5.87
C ALA A 226 -5.78 19.84 -6.72
N GLN A 227 -6.28 19.66 -7.94
CA GLN A 227 -5.74 18.69 -8.88
C GLN A 227 -4.27 18.99 -9.20
N PRO A 228 -3.36 18.03 -9.03
CA PRO A 228 -1.96 18.23 -9.37
C PRO A 228 -1.74 18.26 -10.88
N ALA A 229 -0.64 18.90 -11.30
CA ALA A 229 -0.34 19.14 -12.72
C ALA A 229 -0.33 17.86 -13.58
N TRP A 230 0.15 16.73 -13.04
CA TRP A 230 0.19 15.46 -13.75
C TRP A 230 -1.21 14.89 -14.02
N GLN A 231 -2.17 15.08 -13.13
CA GLN A 231 -3.55 14.68 -13.38
C GLN A 231 -4.24 15.66 -14.35
N THR A 232 -3.94 16.95 -14.26
CA THR A 232 -4.42 17.93 -15.25
C THR A 232 -3.97 17.56 -16.67
N ALA A 233 -2.80 16.97 -16.83
CA ALA A 233 -2.26 16.53 -18.11
C ALA A 233 -3.03 15.35 -18.74
N LEU A 234 -3.87 14.63 -17.97
CA LEU A 234 -4.79 13.60 -18.51
C LEU A 234 -5.83 14.19 -19.48
N GLY A 235 -6.10 15.49 -19.39
CA GLY A 235 -6.99 16.20 -20.31
C GLY A 235 -8.41 16.40 -19.80
N SER A 236 -9.19 17.17 -20.58
CA SER A 236 -10.51 17.65 -20.17
C SER A 236 -11.57 16.55 -19.96
N ALA A 237 -11.38 15.37 -20.51
CA ALA A 237 -12.27 14.22 -20.25
C ALA A 237 -12.34 13.86 -18.75
N TYR A 238 -11.24 14.07 -18.03
CA TYR A 238 -11.13 13.79 -16.60
C TYR A 238 -11.31 15.07 -15.76
N THR A 239 -10.64 16.15 -16.12
CA THR A 239 -10.66 17.41 -15.34
C THR A 239 -12.02 18.09 -15.34
N SER A 240 -12.89 17.85 -16.32
CA SER A 240 -14.24 18.44 -16.36
C SER A 240 -15.21 17.78 -15.37
N ILE A 241 -14.93 16.55 -14.93
CA ILE A 241 -15.79 15.81 -13.99
C ILE A 241 -15.30 16.03 -12.57
N CYS A 242 -13.99 15.96 -12.37
CA CYS A 242 -13.33 16.10 -11.08
C CYS A 242 -12.25 17.19 -11.23
N GLY A 243 -12.57 18.41 -10.91
CA GLY A 243 -11.64 19.57 -10.99
C GLY A 243 -10.62 19.63 -9.86
N THR A 244 -10.57 18.60 -9.02
CA THR A 244 -9.72 18.44 -7.83
C THR A 244 -8.91 17.17 -7.94
N ARG A 245 -8.07 16.87 -6.94
CA ARG A 245 -7.29 15.62 -6.86
C ARG A 245 -8.21 14.41 -7.00
N ILE A 246 -7.87 13.50 -7.91
CA ILE A 246 -8.56 12.22 -8.11
C ILE A 246 -7.69 11.14 -7.43
N GLY A 247 -8.23 10.35 -6.51
CA GLY A 247 -7.64 9.09 -6.10
C GLY A 247 -8.09 8.04 -7.12
N ASN A 248 -7.36 7.06 -7.52
CA ASN A 248 -6.06 6.53 -7.21
C ASN A 248 -5.04 6.91 -8.30
N ASP A 249 -3.74 6.62 -8.06
CA ASP A 249 -2.71 6.78 -9.10
C ASP A 249 -2.40 5.43 -9.76
N VAL A 250 -2.25 4.38 -8.95
CA VAL A 250 -1.96 2.99 -9.34
C VAL A 250 -2.68 2.02 -8.40
N SER A 251 -2.63 0.72 -8.69
CA SER A 251 -3.29 -0.31 -7.90
C SER A 251 -2.51 -1.61 -7.83
N ALA A 252 -2.87 -2.46 -6.86
CA ALA A 252 -2.47 -3.87 -6.81
C ALA A 252 -3.60 -4.71 -6.20
N VAL A 253 -3.38 -6.01 -5.96
CA VAL A 253 -4.38 -6.91 -5.37
C VAL A 253 -4.83 -6.43 -4.00
N ALA A 254 -6.15 -6.40 -3.81
CA ALA A 254 -6.79 -5.98 -2.56
C ALA A 254 -8.04 -6.81 -2.20
N ASP A 255 -8.67 -7.50 -3.15
CA ASP A 255 -9.86 -8.29 -2.86
C ASP A 255 -9.52 -9.47 -1.93
N PRO A 256 -10.07 -9.56 -0.70
CA PRO A 256 -9.79 -10.66 0.21
C PRO A 256 -10.23 -12.03 -0.31
N ASN A 257 -11.12 -12.07 -1.31
CA ASN A 257 -11.50 -13.34 -1.96
C ASN A 257 -10.38 -13.88 -2.87
N THR A 258 -9.50 -13.03 -3.32
CA THR A 258 -8.30 -13.35 -4.11
C THR A 258 -7.06 -12.74 -3.44
N GLY A 259 -7.03 -12.76 -2.11
CA GLY A 259 -6.07 -12.05 -1.29
C GLY A 259 -4.72 -12.73 -1.17
N VAL A 260 -3.88 -12.14 -0.34
CA VAL A 260 -2.47 -12.50 -0.13
C VAL A 260 -2.29 -13.37 1.11
N ALA A 261 -1.29 -14.23 1.11
CA ALA A 261 -0.92 -15.01 2.29
C ALA A 261 -0.17 -14.12 3.29
N VAL A 262 -0.59 -14.18 4.57
CA VAL A 262 0.04 -13.47 5.69
C VAL A 262 0.20 -14.41 6.86
N TYR A 263 1.27 -14.26 7.62
CA TYR A 263 1.51 -14.98 8.86
C TYR A 263 1.46 -14.02 10.05
N ASP A 264 0.50 -14.22 10.93
CA ASP A 264 0.26 -13.41 12.12
C ASP A 264 -0.11 -14.30 13.31
N THR A 265 0.63 -14.19 14.41
CA THR A 265 0.38 -14.95 15.65
C THR A 265 -0.06 -14.09 16.82
N PHE A 266 0.07 -12.77 16.75
CA PHE A 266 -0.36 -11.90 17.85
C PHE A 266 -1.89 -11.82 17.95
N GLY A 267 -2.58 -12.03 16.87
CA GLY A 267 -4.00 -12.21 16.69
C GLY A 267 -4.93 -11.77 17.81
N GLY A 268 -5.42 -10.54 17.74
CA GLY A 268 -6.57 -10.07 18.51
C GLY A 268 -7.90 -10.62 17.95
N SER A 269 -8.96 -9.82 18.04
CA SER A 269 -10.29 -10.20 17.54
C SER A 269 -10.37 -10.47 16.05
N GLN A 270 -9.40 -9.99 15.29
CA GLN A 270 -9.25 -10.16 13.83
C GLN A 270 -8.09 -11.10 13.47
N GLY A 271 -7.22 -11.42 14.43
CA GLY A 271 -6.04 -12.20 14.18
C GLY A 271 -6.31 -13.65 13.79
N CYS A 272 -5.46 -14.15 12.95
CA CYS A 272 -5.55 -15.50 12.46
C CYS A 272 -4.93 -16.54 13.40
N GLY A 273 -4.07 -16.11 14.27
CA GLY A 273 -3.26 -16.99 15.12
C GLY A 273 -2.20 -17.81 14.37
N THR A 274 -2.14 -17.75 13.02
CA THR A 274 -1.15 -18.38 12.16
C THR A 274 -1.25 -17.84 10.71
N TRP A 275 -1.44 -18.70 9.70
CA TRP A 275 -1.62 -18.30 8.29
C TRP A 275 -3.04 -17.82 8.00
N CYS A 276 -3.14 -16.71 7.29
CA CYS A 276 -4.39 -16.15 6.80
C CYS A 276 -4.33 -15.65 5.37
N VAL A 277 -5.50 -15.37 4.83
CA VAL A 277 -5.66 -14.62 3.58
C VAL A 277 -6.14 -13.23 3.91
N PHE A 278 -5.34 -12.24 3.57
CA PHE A 278 -5.65 -10.83 3.75
C PHE A 278 -6.02 -10.15 2.43
N GLY A 279 -6.77 -9.07 2.53
CA GLY A 279 -7.08 -8.15 1.45
C GLY A 279 -7.07 -6.72 1.97
N GLY A 280 -7.80 -5.84 1.31
CA GLY A 280 -7.79 -4.41 1.57
C GLY A 280 -6.78 -3.66 0.70
N THR A 281 -6.95 -2.36 0.56
CA THR A 281 -5.93 -1.49 -0.06
C THR A 281 -4.65 -1.45 0.78
N SER A 282 -4.74 -1.91 2.03
CA SER A 282 -3.61 -2.24 2.90
C SER A 282 -2.67 -3.32 2.32
N ALA A 283 -3.19 -4.30 1.58
CA ALA A 283 -2.34 -5.26 0.88
C ALA A 283 -1.67 -4.62 -0.35
N SER A 284 -2.39 -3.79 -1.10
CA SER A 284 -1.88 -3.19 -2.33
C SER A 284 -0.82 -2.11 -2.07
N THR A 285 -0.91 -1.38 -0.98
CA THR A 285 -0.04 -0.24 -0.67
C THR A 285 1.42 -0.65 -0.45
N PRO A 286 1.75 -1.60 0.44
CA PRO A 286 3.11 -2.08 0.61
C PRO A 286 3.64 -2.81 -0.64
N ILE A 287 2.78 -3.47 -1.43
CA ILE A 287 3.17 -4.02 -2.73
C ILE A 287 3.68 -2.89 -3.65
N ILE A 288 2.92 -1.81 -3.81
CA ILE A 288 3.31 -0.67 -4.66
C ILE A 288 4.56 0.04 -4.09
N GLY A 289 4.61 0.26 -2.77
CA GLY A 289 5.80 0.80 -2.12
C GLY A 289 7.06 -0.01 -2.41
N ALA A 290 6.95 -1.33 -2.31
CA ALA A 290 8.05 -2.25 -2.62
C ALA A 290 8.44 -2.23 -4.11
N VAL A 291 7.50 -2.02 -5.05
CA VAL A 291 7.81 -1.85 -6.47
C VAL A 291 8.63 -0.58 -6.71
N TYR A 292 8.29 0.54 -6.05
CA TYR A 292 9.10 1.75 -6.10
C TYR A 292 10.50 1.55 -5.49
N ALA A 293 10.61 0.80 -4.40
CA ALA A 293 11.90 0.46 -3.82
C ALA A 293 12.75 -0.40 -4.78
N LEU A 294 12.14 -1.35 -5.49
CA LEU A 294 12.83 -2.11 -6.55
C LEU A 294 13.31 -1.22 -7.70
N ALA A 295 12.54 -0.21 -8.08
CA ALA A 295 12.91 0.73 -9.13
C ALA A 295 14.10 1.62 -8.70
N GLY A 296 14.22 1.95 -7.41
CA GLY A 296 15.38 2.62 -6.83
C GLY A 296 15.60 4.06 -7.31
N ASN A 297 14.58 4.72 -7.86
CA ASN A 297 14.69 6.05 -8.44
C ASN A 297 14.02 7.15 -7.60
N GLY A 298 13.72 6.89 -6.34
CA GLY A 298 13.01 7.78 -5.40
C GLY A 298 13.51 9.23 -5.44
N ALA A 299 14.82 9.45 -5.47
CA ALA A 299 15.41 10.78 -5.51
C ALA A 299 15.03 11.62 -6.75
N SER A 300 14.54 11.00 -7.83
CA SER A 300 14.09 11.65 -9.07
C SER A 300 12.57 11.82 -9.16
N LEU A 301 11.83 11.27 -8.20
CA LEU A 301 10.37 11.29 -8.21
C LEU A 301 9.84 12.67 -7.80
N THR A 302 8.75 13.05 -8.45
CA THR A 302 7.93 14.18 -8.04
C THR A 302 6.58 13.61 -7.58
N TYR A 303 6.58 13.11 -6.35
CA TYR A 303 5.42 12.47 -5.70
C TYR A 303 4.78 11.39 -6.59
N GLY A 304 3.46 11.29 -6.65
CA GLY A 304 2.72 10.33 -7.47
C GLY A 304 2.76 10.55 -9.01
N SER A 305 3.60 11.46 -9.53
CA SER A 305 3.59 11.86 -10.94
C SER A 305 4.25 10.86 -11.90
N TYR A 306 5.20 10.07 -11.43
CA TYR A 306 6.06 9.25 -12.28
C TYR A 306 5.30 8.25 -13.15
N PRO A 307 4.33 7.49 -12.65
CA PRO A 307 3.52 6.58 -13.46
C PRO A 307 2.83 7.26 -14.63
N TYR A 308 2.39 8.51 -14.48
CA TYR A 308 1.66 9.25 -15.52
C TYR A 308 2.48 9.52 -16.78
N THR A 309 3.79 9.56 -16.66
CA THR A 309 4.72 9.80 -17.78
C THR A 309 5.38 8.53 -18.31
N HIS A 310 5.18 7.37 -17.63
CA HIS A 310 5.84 6.10 -17.93
C HIS A 310 4.87 4.93 -18.15
N VAL A 311 3.61 5.20 -18.48
CA VAL A 311 2.54 4.19 -18.69
C VAL A 311 2.94 3.13 -19.72
N GLY A 312 3.54 3.52 -20.82
CA GLY A 312 3.71 2.72 -22.04
C GLY A 312 4.39 1.35 -21.85
N GLY A 313 3.61 0.29 -21.67
CA GLY A 313 4.08 -1.08 -21.52
C GLY A 313 4.62 -1.45 -20.13
N ASN A 314 4.55 -0.52 -19.16
CA ASN A 314 5.03 -0.70 -17.79
C ASN A 314 3.90 -0.88 -16.76
N LEU A 315 2.68 -0.69 -17.22
CA LEU A 315 1.46 -0.89 -16.43
C LEU A 315 0.47 -1.77 -17.20
N THR A 316 -0.29 -2.55 -16.47
CA THR A 316 -1.46 -3.29 -16.98
C THR A 316 -2.71 -2.48 -16.67
N ASP A 317 -3.38 -1.98 -17.71
CA ASP A 317 -4.63 -1.24 -17.61
C ASP A 317 -5.76 -2.15 -17.11
N VAL A 318 -6.49 -1.72 -16.09
CA VAL A 318 -7.61 -2.45 -15.50
C VAL A 318 -8.92 -1.84 -16.00
N THR A 319 -9.56 -2.50 -16.95
CA THR A 319 -10.64 -1.91 -17.76
C THR A 319 -12.06 -2.38 -17.37
N THR A 320 -12.19 -3.17 -16.31
CA THR A 320 -13.46 -3.74 -15.86
C THR A 320 -13.61 -3.68 -14.34
N GLY A 321 -14.85 -3.69 -13.87
CA GLY A 321 -15.19 -3.62 -12.46
C GLY A 321 -15.66 -2.24 -12.03
N SER A 322 -16.16 -2.17 -10.81
CA SER A 322 -16.68 -0.93 -10.21
C SER A 322 -16.57 -1.03 -8.70
N ASN A 323 -16.30 0.09 -8.04
CA ASN A 323 -16.26 0.19 -6.58
C ASN A 323 -17.52 0.86 -5.99
N GLY A 324 -18.59 0.99 -6.76
CA GLY A 324 -19.86 1.53 -6.28
C GLY A 324 -20.59 2.39 -7.31
N ALA A 325 -21.55 3.15 -6.83
CA ALA A 325 -22.31 4.09 -7.63
C ALA A 325 -21.88 5.52 -7.33
N CYS A 326 -21.43 6.23 -8.35
CA CYS A 326 -21.09 7.64 -8.26
C CYS A 326 -21.97 8.52 -9.13
N PRO A 327 -22.05 9.83 -8.89
CA PRO A 327 -22.82 10.73 -9.71
C PRO A 327 -22.43 10.64 -11.18
N GLY A 328 -23.40 10.41 -12.06
CA GLY A 328 -23.18 10.32 -13.50
C GLY A 328 -22.60 9.00 -13.99
N ASN A 329 -22.44 7.98 -13.13
CA ASN A 329 -21.85 6.68 -13.49
C ASN A 329 -20.55 6.82 -14.29
N THR A 330 -19.62 7.56 -13.75
CA THR A 330 -18.40 8.02 -14.41
C THR A 330 -17.21 7.11 -14.13
N TYR A 331 -16.07 7.40 -14.79
CA TYR A 331 -14.79 6.78 -14.50
C TYR A 331 -14.34 6.91 -13.02
N VAL A 332 -14.96 7.77 -12.21
CA VAL A 332 -14.63 7.95 -10.79
C VAL A 332 -14.93 6.69 -9.97
N CYS A 333 -15.91 5.89 -10.37
CA CYS A 333 -16.28 4.64 -9.71
C CYS A 333 -16.34 3.41 -10.63
N ASN A 334 -15.98 3.57 -11.90
CA ASN A 334 -15.96 2.46 -12.86
C ASN A 334 -14.60 2.37 -13.52
N ALA A 335 -14.01 1.17 -13.53
CA ALA A 335 -12.82 0.91 -14.30
C ALA A 335 -13.11 1.06 -15.81
N ALA A 336 -12.17 1.67 -16.53
CA ALA A 336 -12.31 1.99 -17.94
C ALA A 336 -10.93 1.95 -18.62
N ILE A 337 -10.92 2.05 -19.96
CA ILE A 337 -9.64 2.14 -20.70
C ILE A 337 -8.91 3.44 -20.31
N GLY A 338 -7.66 3.32 -19.93
CA GLY A 338 -6.82 4.40 -19.49
C GLY A 338 -7.00 4.71 -18.00
N PHE A 339 -6.95 5.98 -17.62
CA PHE A 339 -7.07 6.38 -16.21
C PHE A 339 -8.52 6.27 -15.71
N ASP A 340 -8.71 5.69 -14.53
CA ASP A 340 -9.98 5.68 -13.80
C ASP A 340 -9.79 5.82 -12.28
N GLY A 341 -10.89 6.15 -11.57
CA GLY A 341 -10.87 6.37 -10.13
C GLY A 341 -10.52 5.13 -9.31
N PRO A 342 -11.14 3.97 -9.56
CA PRO A 342 -10.88 2.75 -8.79
C PRO A 342 -9.47 2.20 -8.88
N THR A 343 -8.82 2.31 -10.06
CA THR A 343 -7.52 1.62 -10.31
C THR A 343 -6.41 2.53 -10.82
N GLY A 344 -6.69 3.84 -10.96
CA GLY A 344 -5.71 4.79 -11.46
C GLY A 344 -5.27 4.48 -12.90
N LEU A 345 -3.97 4.43 -13.10
CA LEU A 345 -3.34 4.05 -14.39
C LEU A 345 -3.21 2.53 -14.57
N GLY A 346 -3.64 1.74 -13.58
CA GLY A 346 -3.55 0.29 -13.59
C GLY A 346 -2.55 -0.28 -12.58
N THR A 347 -2.11 -1.51 -12.83
CA THR A 347 -1.23 -2.27 -11.93
C THR A 347 0.17 -2.46 -12.53
N PRO A 348 1.20 -2.77 -11.74
CA PRO A 348 2.56 -2.93 -12.23
C PRO A 348 2.68 -3.99 -13.33
N PHE A 349 3.53 -3.71 -14.31
CA PHE A 349 4.05 -4.70 -15.25
C PHE A 349 5.58 -4.49 -15.37
N GLY A 350 6.29 -4.93 -14.34
CA GLY A 350 7.68 -4.59 -14.08
C GLY A 350 7.81 -3.26 -13.33
N ILE A 351 9.03 -2.76 -13.22
CA ILE A 351 9.37 -1.56 -12.42
C ILE A 351 9.41 -0.25 -13.22
N GLY A 352 9.18 -0.29 -14.53
CA GLY A 352 9.47 0.84 -15.42
C GLY A 352 8.56 2.06 -15.27
N ALA A 353 7.44 1.94 -14.53
CA ALA A 353 6.54 3.05 -14.21
C ALA A 353 6.70 3.60 -12.80
N PHE A 354 7.72 3.18 -12.07
CA PHE A 354 7.85 3.41 -10.63
C PHE A 354 9.20 4.01 -10.24
#